data_6330a358fd5a775106b3eda0a2a90bea
#
_entry.id   6330a358fd5a775106b3eda0a2a90bea
#
_cell.length_a   1.000
_cell.length_b   1.000
_cell.length_c   1.000
_cell.angle_alpha   90.00
_cell.angle_beta   90.00
_cell.angle_gamma   90.00
#
_symmetry.space_group_name_H-M   'P 1'
#
loop_
_entity.id
_entity.type
_entity.pdbx_description
1 polymer ?
#
loop_
_entity_poly.entity_id
_entity_poly.type
_entity_poly.pdbx_seq_one_letter_code
_entity_poly.pdbx_strand_id
1 'polypeptide(L)' 'MPERVVYDEPTVLWRMRRADGLSCHAVIRPRSNGAVVVWFVNGRPLGYREFGDWSRALRWSDQMQAQNWAVGWRLESE' A
#
# COMPACT_ATOMS: atom_id res chain seq x y z
N MET A 1 23.20 -5.53 -12.49
CA MET A 1 21.90 -5.35 -13.09
C MET A 1 20.91 -4.85 -12.06
N PRO A 2 20.27 -3.73 -12.31
CA PRO A 2 19.33 -3.22 -11.32
C PRO A 2 18.16 -4.18 -11.15
N GLU A 3 17.86 -4.43 -9.92
CA GLU A 3 16.73 -5.26 -9.57
C GLU A 3 15.45 -4.46 -9.74
N ARG A 4 14.54 -5.01 -10.50
CA ARG A 4 13.22 -4.44 -10.60
C ARG A 4 12.32 -5.23 -9.65
N VAL A 5 11.78 -4.55 -8.66
CA VAL A 5 10.86 -5.21 -7.74
C VAL A 5 9.51 -5.34 -8.44
N VAL A 6 9.21 -6.55 -8.83
CA VAL A 6 7.93 -6.87 -9.47
C VAL A 6 7.28 -7.99 -8.66
N TYR A 7 6.05 -7.75 -8.24
CA TYR A 7 5.30 -8.74 -7.48
C TYR A 7 4.39 -9.50 -8.45
N ASP A 8 4.49 -10.82 -8.43
CA ASP A 8 3.71 -11.68 -9.31
C ASP A 8 2.30 -11.89 -8.80
N GLU A 9 2.06 -11.58 -7.54
CA GLU A 9 0.77 -11.79 -6.89
C GLU A 9 0.48 -10.66 -5.93
N PRO A 10 -0.77 -10.52 -5.45
CA PRO A 10 -1.10 -9.48 -4.49
C PRO A 10 -0.18 -9.52 -3.28
N THR A 11 0.39 -8.38 -2.93
CA THR A 11 1.38 -8.27 -1.88
C THR A 11 1.04 -7.10 -0.97
N VAL A 12 1.09 -7.33 0.34
CA VAL A 12 0.87 -6.26 1.33
C VAL A 12 2.13 -5.40 1.36
N LEU A 13 1.95 -4.11 1.07
CA LEU A 13 3.06 -3.15 1.07
C LEU A 13 3.36 -2.66 2.49
N TRP A 14 2.32 -2.39 3.27
CA TRP A 14 2.47 -1.95 4.65
C TRP A 14 1.16 -2.18 5.41
N ARG A 15 1.29 -2.28 6.72
CA ARG A 15 0.18 -2.35 7.66
C ARG A 15 0.40 -1.31 8.73
N MET A 16 -0.64 -0.58 9.09
CA MET A 16 -0.56 0.47 10.08
C MET A 16 -1.71 0.36 11.06
N ARG A 17 -1.49 0.86 12.26
CA ARG A 17 -2.49 0.88 13.32
C ARG A 17 -2.50 2.24 13.99
N ARG A 18 -3.67 2.64 14.44
CA ARG A 18 -3.87 3.89 15.17
C ARG A 18 -4.16 3.57 16.64
N ALA A 19 -3.96 4.57 17.51
CA ALA A 19 -4.15 4.38 18.95
C ALA A 19 -5.58 3.99 19.34
N ASP A 20 -6.57 4.36 18.51
CA ASP A 20 -7.97 4.02 18.77
C ASP A 20 -8.33 2.60 18.32
N GLY A 21 -7.36 1.82 17.87
CA GLY A 21 -7.58 0.43 17.47
C GLY A 21 -7.88 0.23 16.00
N LEU A 22 -8.04 1.29 15.23
CA LEU A 22 -8.24 1.15 13.79
C LEU A 22 -6.98 0.64 13.13
N SER A 23 -7.14 -0.20 12.13
CA SER A 23 -6.04 -0.72 11.32
C SER A 23 -6.26 -0.40 9.86
N CYS A 24 -5.19 -0.24 9.11
CA CYS A 24 -5.25 -0.09 7.66
C CYS A 24 -4.07 -0.80 7.03
N HIS A 25 -4.23 -1.18 5.78
CA HIS A 25 -3.13 -1.77 5.03
C HIS A 25 -3.32 -1.50 3.54
N ALA A 26 -2.23 -1.57 2.80
CA ALA A 26 -2.23 -1.39 1.36
C ALA A 26 -1.72 -2.66 0.70
N VAL A 27 -2.39 -3.05 -0.37
CA VAL A 27 -2.02 -4.23 -1.16
C VAL A 27 -1.77 -3.76 -2.58
N ILE A 28 -0.65 -4.17 -3.15
CA ILE A 28 -0.39 -3.94 -4.57
C ILE A 28 -0.71 -5.21 -5.33
N ARG A 29 -1.43 -5.07 -6.44
CA ARG A 29 -1.80 -6.18 -7.31
C ARG A 29 -1.23 -5.96 -8.70
N PRO A 30 -0.63 -6.98 -9.31
CA PRO A 30 -0.14 -6.87 -10.67
C PRO A 30 -1.29 -6.74 -11.67
N ARG A 31 -1.06 -5.98 -12.71
CA ARG A 31 -1.96 -5.83 -13.85
C ARG A 31 -1.14 -6.01 -15.12
N SER A 32 -1.79 -6.31 -16.24
CA SER A 32 -1.09 -6.54 -17.50
C SER A 32 -0.25 -5.34 -17.92
N ASN A 33 -0.67 -4.12 -17.60
CA ASN A 33 0.03 -2.90 -17.99
C ASN A 33 0.32 -2.02 -16.77
N GLY A 34 0.73 -2.63 -15.65
CA GLY A 34 1.06 -1.84 -14.48
C GLY A 34 0.62 -2.49 -13.19
N ALA A 35 0.07 -1.71 -12.28
CA ALA A 35 -0.32 -2.20 -10.97
C ALA A 35 -1.53 -1.45 -10.44
N VAL A 36 -2.25 -2.05 -9.50
CA VAL A 36 -3.29 -1.38 -8.75
C VAL A 36 -2.95 -1.47 -7.27
N VAL A 37 -3.11 -0.37 -6.55
CA VAL A 37 -2.96 -0.33 -5.10
C VAL A 37 -4.35 -0.24 -4.50
N VAL A 38 -4.68 -1.18 -3.63
CA VAL A 38 -5.96 -1.21 -2.92
C VAL A 38 -5.67 -0.97 -1.45
N TRP A 39 -6.40 -0.06 -0.82
CA TRP A 39 -6.22 0.16 0.62
C TRP A 39 -7.46 -0.26 1.37
N PHE A 40 -7.20 -0.79 2.57
CA PHE A 40 -8.21 -1.38 3.43
C PHE A 40 -8.20 -0.68 4.78
N VAL A 41 -9.37 -0.56 5.38
CA VAL A 41 -9.51 -0.12 6.76
C VAL A 41 -10.32 -1.18 7.50
N ASN A 42 -9.75 -1.71 8.59
CA ASN A 42 -10.37 -2.79 9.38
C ASN A 42 -10.79 -3.98 8.51
N GLY A 43 -9.94 -4.33 7.53
CA GLY A 43 -10.18 -5.46 6.65
C GLY A 43 -11.15 -5.21 5.50
N ARG A 44 -11.69 -4.00 5.38
CA ARG A 44 -12.63 -3.68 4.30
C ARG A 44 -11.95 -2.82 3.25
N PRO A 45 -12.10 -3.14 1.96
CA PRO A 45 -11.52 -2.31 0.91
C PRO A 45 -12.21 -0.94 0.93
N LEU A 46 -11.40 0.10 1.02
CA LEU A 46 -11.90 1.48 1.06
C LEU A 46 -11.79 2.15 -0.31
N GLY A 47 -10.78 1.79 -1.07
CA GLY A 47 -10.57 2.36 -2.38
C GLY A 47 -9.38 1.73 -3.08
N TYR A 48 -9.17 2.15 -4.31
CA TYR A 48 -8.05 1.66 -5.11
C TYR A 48 -7.60 2.74 -6.08
N ARG A 49 -6.37 2.57 -6.58
CA ARG A 49 -5.84 3.43 -7.61
C ARG A 49 -5.00 2.62 -8.57
N GLU A 50 -5.21 2.83 -9.86
CA GLU A 50 -4.49 2.14 -10.92
C GLU A 50 -3.31 2.97 -11.39
N PHE A 51 -2.22 2.29 -11.73
CA PHE A 51 -1.00 2.91 -12.23
C PHE A 51 -0.51 2.11 -13.43
N GLY A 52 -0.05 2.82 -14.45
CA GLY A 52 0.57 2.19 -15.60
C GLY A 52 2.04 1.83 -15.37
N ASP A 53 2.55 2.08 -14.18
CA ASP A 53 3.97 1.98 -13.86
C ASP A 53 4.13 1.59 -12.39
N TRP A 54 4.88 0.52 -12.15
CA TRP A 54 5.14 0.02 -10.80
C TRP A 54 5.85 1.05 -9.93
N SER A 55 6.79 1.80 -10.50
CA SER A 55 7.53 2.81 -9.75
C SER A 55 6.60 3.87 -9.20
N ARG A 56 5.62 4.28 -9.99
CA ARG A 56 4.63 5.27 -9.54
C ARG A 56 3.73 4.72 -8.48
N ALA A 57 3.33 3.45 -8.61
CA ALA A 57 2.47 2.81 -7.63
C ALA A 57 3.18 2.73 -6.28
N LEU A 58 4.45 2.31 -6.27
CA LEU A 58 5.21 2.18 -5.04
C LEU A 58 5.48 3.55 -4.41
N ARG A 59 5.82 4.55 -5.22
CA ARG A 59 6.05 5.91 -4.72
C ARG A 59 4.79 6.50 -4.10
N TRP A 60 3.66 6.31 -4.75
CA TRP A 60 2.38 6.79 -4.24
C TRP A 60 2.04 6.11 -2.91
N SER A 61 2.28 4.81 -2.83
CA SER A 61 2.05 4.05 -1.61
C SER A 61 2.94 4.55 -0.46
N ASP A 62 4.20 4.87 -0.74
CA ASP A 62 5.11 5.43 0.26
C ASP A 62 4.63 6.80 0.73
N GLN A 63 4.12 7.62 -0.17
CA GLN A 63 3.57 8.92 0.19
C GLN A 63 2.33 8.78 1.06
N MET A 64 1.47 7.83 0.75
CA MET A 64 0.28 7.54 1.55
C MET A 64 0.69 7.09 2.97
N GLN A 65 1.69 6.23 3.07
CA GLN A 65 2.20 5.79 4.36
C GLN A 65 2.71 6.98 5.18
N ALA A 66 3.47 7.88 4.56
CA ALA A 66 4.01 9.05 5.23
C ALA A 66 2.89 9.99 5.71
N GLN A 67 1.86 10.19 4.88
CA GLN A 67 0.72 11.02 5.27
C GLN A 67 -0.04 10.40 6.43
N ASN A 68 -0.22 9.09 6.44
CA ASN A 68 -0.86 8.40 7.54
C ASN A 68 -0.05 8.54 8.82
N TRP A 69 1.26 8.41 8.72
CA TRP A 69 2.15 8.59 9.86
C TRP A 69 1.98 9.98 10.49
N ALA A 70 1.85 10.99 9.64
CA ALA A 70 1.72 12.37 10.10
C ALA A 70 0.42 12.59 10.90
N VAL A 71 -0.61 11.79 10.69
CA VAL A 71 -1.89 11.93 11.39
C VAL A 71 -2.12 10.83 12.43
N GLY A 72 -1.07 10.17 12.88
CA GLY A 72 -1.16 9.27 14.02
C GLY A 72 -1.13 7.79 13.73
N TRP A 73 -1.07 7.38 12.48
CA TRP A 73 -0.92 5.97 12.15
C TRP A 73 0.53 5.54 12.38
N ARG A 74 0.71 4.32 12.83
CA ARG A 74 2.04 3.74 13.03
C ARG A 74 2.10 2.37 12.39
N LEU A 75 3.27 2.02 11.89
CA LEU A 75 3.51 0.70 11.31
C LEU A 75 3.29 -0.36 12.38
N GLU A 76 2.60 -1.43 12.01
CA GLU A 76 2.48 -2.58 12.89
C GLU A 76 3.83 -3.29 12.94
N SER A 77 4.32 -3.50 14.14
CA SER A 77 5.52 -4.30 14.33
C SER A 77 5.12 -5.76 14.45
N GLU A 78 5.94 -6.59 13.87
CA GLU A 78 5.73 -8.02 13.93
C GLU A 78 6.37 -8.65 15.16
#